data_db93f7bb2ba3001a3a98c70c42e7ad66
#
_entry.id   db93f7bb2ba3001a3a98c70c42e7ad66
#
_cell.length_a   1.000
_cell.length_b   1.000
_cell.length_c   1.000
_cell.angle_alpha   90.00
_cell.angle_beta   90.00
_cell.angle_gamma   90.00
#
_symmetry.space_group_name_H-M   'P 1'
#
loop_
_entity.id
_entity.type
_entity.pdbx_description
1 polymer ?
#
loop_
_entity_poly.entity_id
_entity_poly.type
_entity_poly.pdbx_seq_one_letter_code
_entity_poly.pdbx_strand_id
1 'polypeptide(L)'
;MKRLLLLAASFFLLMGMSAQERRADGAGYERKVVVEELTGTACGWCPRGLVGMKMLRDLYGDRFIGVAVHQFNATDPMYTPDYADIDWSDGGLKGAPCCMIDRNGEIIDPFYGSAGGMRDVAKDFERAMEEKAVLGVTVSGEWNADYTAVQTTAQVEGTEAGRYEMVFVLVADSVAGNTQRWRQLNNYCGYTRDSFDDDLLAPFLQGGSYGQQGDYCKYIFEDVLVGSSYKYKGTQYSNCLLYTSDAADD
;
A
#
# COMPACT_ATOMS: atom_id res chain seq x y z
N MET A 1 -23.85 44.57 -23.16
CA MET A 1 -22.60 44.17 -22.50
C MET A 1 -22.96 43.27 -21.29
N LYS A 2 -22.88 41.93 -21.47
CA LYS A 2 -23.16 40.96 -20.38
C LYS A 2 -21.83 40.66 -19.68
N ARG A 3 -21.72 41.02 -18.42
CA ARG A 3 -20.58 40.65 -17.56
C ARG A 3 -20.71 39.21 -17.13
N LEU A 4 -19.81 38.34 -17.58
CA LEU A 4 -19.66 36.95 -17.15
C LEU A 4 -18.86 36.98 -15.83
N LEU A 5 -19.51 36.66 -14.69
CA LEU A 5 -18.85 36.40 -13.43
C LEU A 5 -18.29 34.96 -13.49
N LEU A 6 -16.98 34.83 -13.61
CA LEU A 6 -16.27 33.58 -13.37
C LEU A 6 -16.13 33.41 -11.83
N LEU A 7 -16.95 32.56 -11.24
CA LEU A 7 -16.71 32.02 -9.91
C LEU A 7 -15.62 30.95 -10.01
N ALA A 8 -14.39 31.31 -9.66
CA ALA A 8 -13.34 30.34 -9.41
C ALA A 8 -13.64 29.66 -8.06
N ALA A 9 -14.23 28.48 -8.10
CA ALA A 9 -14.33 27.63 -6.94
C ALA A 9 -12.95 26.98 -6.74
N SER A 10 -12.17 27.54 -5.81
CA SER A 10 -10.93 26.91 -5.33
C SER A 10 -11.33 25.68 -4.51
N PHE A 11 -11.30 24.51 -5.13
CA PHE A 11 -11.41 23.23 -4.45
C PHE A 11 -10.06 22.96 -3.77
N PHE A 12 -9.93 23.37 -2.51
CA PHE A 12 -8.83 22.89 -1.67
C PHE A 12 -9.12 21.43 -1.32
N LEU A 13 -8.50 20.49 -2.04
CA LEU A 13 -8.42 19.11 -1.59
C LEU A 13 -7.37 19.09 -0.46
N LEU A 14 -7.83 19.24 0.77
CA LEU A 14 -7.02 18.96 1.95
C LEU A 14 -6.77 17.42 1.92
N MET A 15 -5.55 17.00 1.64
CA MET A 15 -5.13 15.65 1.97
C MET A 15 -5.32 15.49 3.48
N GLY A 16 -6.09 14.47 3.88
CA GLY A 16 -6.39 14.24 5.29
C GLY A 16 -5.09 14.15 6.10
N MET A 17 -5.06 14.83 7.23
CA MET A 17 -3.99 14.64 8.20
C MET A 17 -4.15 13.24 8.80
N SER A 18 -3.16 12.37 8.60
CA SER A 18 -3.09 11.10 9.33
C SER A 18 -2.21 11.34 10.55
N ALA A 19 -2.81 11.33 11.73
CA ALA A 19 -2.10 11.40 13.00
C ALA A 19 -2.16 10.03 13.68
N GLN A 20 -1.01 9.55 14.12
CA GLN A 20 -0.94 8.35 14.95
C GLN A 20 -1.19 8.72 16.41
N GLU A 21 -2.26 8.19 16.97
CA GLU A 21 -2.65 8.52 18.35
C GLU A 21 -1.73 7.85 19.39
N ARG A 22 -1.47 8.59 20.48
CA ARG A 22 -0.78 8.03 21.64
C ARG A 22 -1.72 7.10 22.38
N ARG A 23 -1.24 5.92 22.77
CA ARG A 23 -2.02 4.96 23.54
C ARG A 23 -2.42 5.51 24.90
N ALA A 24 -3.66 5.22 25.31
CA ALA A 24 -4.23 5.72 26.56
C ALA A 24 -3.45 5.22 27.81
N ASP A 25 -2.74 4.10 27.71
CA ASP A 25 -1.89 3.52 28.76
C ASP A 25 -0.50 4.18 28.88
N GLY A 26 -0.18 5.15 28.00
CA GLY A 26 1.12 5.81 27.94
C GLY A 26 2.27 4.93 27.41
N ALA A 27 1.98 3.72 26.94
CA ALA A 27 2.98 2.74 26.51
C ALA A 27 3.56 2.99 25.10
N GLY A 28 3.23 4.11 24.48
CA GLY A 28 3.68 4.48 23.12
C GLY A 28 2.54 4.96 22.24
N TYR A 29 2.62 4.67 20.95
CA TYR A 29 1.64 5.05 19.96
C TYR A 29 0.85 3.84 19.48
N GLU A 30 -0.29 4.08 18.84
CA GLU A 30 -1.01 3.00 18.17
C GLU A 30 -0.15 2.44 17.03
N ARG A 31 0.01 1.13 17.00
CA ARG A 31 0.79 0.47 15.96
C ARG A 31 0.03 0.47 14.65
N LYS A 32 0.61 1.02 13.61
CA LYS A 32 0.20 0.87 12.20
C LYS A 32 1.18 -0.06 11.50
N VAL A 33 0.69 -0.90 10.63
CA VAL A 33 1.47 -1.94 9.96
C VAL A 33 1.42 -1.73 8.46
N VAL A 34 2.59 -1.70 7.83
CA VAL A 34 2.73 -1.54 6.38
C VAL A 34 2.81 -2.91 5.73
N VAL A 35 2.00 -3.12 4.69
CA VAL A 35 2.07 -4.32 3.84
C VAL A 35 2.40 -3.90 2.42
N GLU A 36 3.59 -4.28 1.96
CA GLU A 36 4.06 -4.02 0.61
C GLU A 36 3.86 -5.28 -0.22
N GLU A 37 3.05 -5.20 -1.28
CA GLU A 37 2.69 -6.34 -2.13
C GLU A 37 3.30 -6.20 -3.51
N LEU A 38 4.08 -7.18 -3.96
CA LEU A 38 4.44 -7.33 -5.37
C LEU A 38 3.25 -7.85 -6.16
N THR A 39 2.77 -7.07 -7.09
CA THR A 39 1.61 -7.36 -7.91
C THR A 39 1.77 -6.90 -9.36
N GLY A 40 0.75 -7.07 -10.18
CA GLY A 40 0.70 -6.55 -11.53
C GLY A 40 -0.50 -7.05 -12.34
N THR A 41 -0.94 -6.22 -13.29
CA THR A 41 -2.10 -6.51 -14.14
C THR A 41 -1.92 -7.80 -14.97
N ALA A 42 -0.70 -8.13 -15.39
CA ALA A 42 -0.39 -9.34 -16.16
C ALA A 42 -0.09 -10.57 -15.28
N CYS A 43 -0.27 -10.48 -13.97
CA CYS A 43 -0.08 -11.59 -13.04
C CYS A 43 -1.41 -12.32 -12.81
N GLY A 44 -1.57 -13.51 -13.40
CA GLY A 44 -2.86 -14.23 -13.36
C GLY A 44 -3.25 -14.76 -11.97
N TRP A 45 -2.28 -14.92 -11.05
CA TRP A 45 -2.54 -15.34 -9.67
C TRP A 45 -2.65 -14.17 -8.68
N CYS A 46 -2.40 -12.93 -9.13
CA CYS A 46 -2.49 -11.75 -8.28
C CYS A 46 -3.92 -11.41 -7.77
N PRO A 47 -5.03 -11.92 -8.35
CA PRO A 47 -6.33 -11.73 -7.69
C PRO A 47 -6.38 -12.14 -6.22
N ARG A 48 -5.62 -13.17 -5.79
CA ARG A 48 -5.58 -13.53 -4.35
C ARG A 48 -4.86 -12.48 -3.50
N GLY A 49 -3.86 -11.83 -4.06
CA GLY A 49 -3.20 -10.72 -3.39
C GLY A 49 -4.13 -9.53 -3.22
N LEU A 50 -4.84 -9.14 -4.30
CA LEU A 50 -5.84 -8.06 -4.26
C LEU A 50 -6.89 -8.31 -3.18
N VAL A 51 -7.41 -9.56 -3.03
CA VAL A 51 -8.39 -9.87 -1.99
C VAL A 51 -7.77 -9.94 -0.61
N GLY A 52 -6.53 -10.38 -0.48
CA GLY A 52 -5.80 -10.39 0.79
C GLY A 52 -5.56 -8.98 1.33
N MET A 53 -5.05 -8.08 0.49
CA MET A 53 -4.88 -6.66 0.83
C MET A 53 -6.20 -6.01 1.22
N LYS A 54 -7.27 -6.25 0.43
CA LYS A 54 -8.61 -5.77 0.76
C LYS A 54 -9.10 -6.31 2.10
N MET A 55 -8.91 -7.60 2.37
CA MET A 55 -9.30 -8.23 3.64
C MET A 55 -8.60 -7.56 4.82
N LEU A 56 -7.28 -7.32 4.74
CA LEU A 56 -6.53 -6.65 5.80
C LEU A 56 -7.05 -5.23 6.04
N ARG A 57 -7.35 -4.49 4.98
CA ARG A 57 -7.96 -3.15 5.07
C ARG A 57 -9.34 -3.21 5.75
N ASP A 58 -10.20 -4.14 5.35
CA ASP A 58 -11.55 -4.29 5.92
C ASP A 58 -11.53 -4.70 7.40
N LEU A 59 -10.55 -5.52 7.82
CA LEU A 59 -10.44 -6.02 9.19
C LEU A 59 -9.79 -5.00 10.15
N TYR A 60 -8.76 -4.28 9.68
CA TYR A 60 -7.90 -3.50 10.58
C TYR A 60 -7.98 -1.98 10.35
N GLY A 61 -8.74 -1.55 9.34
CA GLY A 61 -9.02 -0.14 9.08
C GLY A 61 -7.75 0.70 8.93
N ASP A 62 -7.65 1.77 9.70
CA ASP A 62 -6.53 2.72 9.67
C ASP A 62 -5.22 2.19 10.26
N ARG A 63 -5.24 0.99 10.86
CA ARG A 63 -4.03 0.29 11.29
C ARG A 63 -3.31 -0.42 10.13
N PHE A 64 -4.00 -0.68 9.03
CA PHE A 64 -3.43 -1.23 7.81
C PHE A 64 -2.97 -0.10 6.87
N ILE A 65 -1.74 -0.21 6.36
CA ILE A 65 -1.20 0.66 5.32
C ILE A 65 -0.75 -0.24 4.18
N GLY A 66 -1.49 -0.20 3.06
CA GLY A 66 -1.18 -0.98 1.86
C GLY A 66 -0.26 -0.23 0.90
N VAL A 67 0.62 -0.97 0.23
CA VAL A 67 1.42 -0.49 -0.90
C VAL A 67 1.45 -1.57 -1.98
N ALA A 68 0.66 -1.39 -3.04
CA ALA A 68 0.62 -2.30 -4.17
C ALA A 68 1.69 -1.93 -5.20
N VAL A 69 2.76 -2.70 -5.22
CA VAL A 69 3.96 -2.49 -6.05
C VAL A 69 3.79 -3.21 -7.39
N HIS A 70 3.37 -2.50 -8.43
CA HIS A 70 3.10 -3.03 -9.76
C HIS A 70 4.38 -3.28 -10.57
N GLN A 71 5.30 -4.06 -10.01
CA GLN A 71 6.61 -4.36 -10.62
C GLN A 71 6.73 -5.80 -11.15
N PHE A 72 5.63 -6.55 -11.24
CA PHE A 72 5.64 -7.89 -11.85
C PHE A 72 6.18 -7.86 -13.28
N ASN A 73 5.86 -6.83 -14.06
CA ASN A 73 6.49 -6.56 -15.35
C ASN A 73 6.55 -5.06 -15.66
N ALA A 74 7.57 -4.65 -16.43
CA ALA A 74 7.80 -3.25 -16.80
C ALA A 74 6.76 -2.66 -17.78
N THR A 75 5.83 -3.46 -18.28
CA THR A 75 4.77 -3.00 -19.19
C THR A 75 3.44 -2.73 -18.48
N ASP A 76 3.39 -2.97 -17.17
CA ASP A 76 2.23 -2.63 -16.34
C ASP A 76 1.99 -1.11 -16.39
N PRO A 77 0.75 -0.64 -16.61
CA PRO A 77 0.47 0.80 -16.68
C PRO A 77 0.67 1.54 -15.35
N MET A 78 0.77 0.81 -14.23
CA MET A 78 1.02 1.33 -12.89
C MET A 78 2.47 1.07 -12.43
N TYR A 79 3.33 0.63 -13.35
CA TYR A 79 4.75 0.41 -13.03
C TYR A 79 5.45 1.71 -12.68
N THR A 80 6.21 1.71 -11.59
CA THR A 80 7.16 2.76 -11.24
C THR A 80 8.52 2.16 -10.86
N PRO A 81 9.66 2.74 -11.30
CA PRO A 81 10.98 2.31 -10.90
C PRO A 81 11.42 2.85 -9.53
N ASP A 82 10.60 3.75 -8.93
CA ASP A 82 11.01 4.53 -7.75
C ASP A 82 11.09 3.71 -6.45
N TYR A 83 10.62 2.46 -6.47
CA TYR A 83 10.49 1.60 -5.30
C TYR A 83 11.17 0.26 -5.55
N ALA A 84 12.49 0.22 -5.49
CA ALA A 84 13.25 -0.87 -6.07
C ALA A 84 14.33 -1.48 -5.16
N ASP A 85 14.14 -1.45 -3.84
CA ASP A 85 15.13 -2.01 -2.91
C ASP A 85 14.69 -3.32 -2.25
N ILE A 86 13.45 -3.74 -2.49
CA ILE A 86 12.96 -5.02 -1.97
C ILE A 86 13.40 -6.14 -2.93
N ASP A 87 14.15 -7.08 -2.40
CA ASP A 87 14.43 -8.34 -3.10
C ASP A 87 13.26 -9.31 -2.91
N TRP A 88 12.35 -9.33 -3.89
CA TRP A 88 11.20 -10.20 -3.89
C TRP A 88 11.53 -11.68 -4.09
N SER A 89 12.79 -12.05 -4.32
CA SER A 89 13.24 -13.44 -4.50
C SER A 89 13.60 -14.12 -3.19
N ASP A 90 13.78 -13.37 -2.10
CA ASP A 90 14.11 -13.93 -0.80
C ASP A 90 12.89 -14.64 -0.17
N GLY A 91 13.14 -15.65 0.67
CA GLY A 91 12.07 -16.42 1.33
C GLY A 91 11.46 -17.56 0.52
N GLY A 92 11.91 -17.82 -0.70
CA GLY A 92 11.49 -19.00 -1.51
C GLY A 92 10.19 -18.83 -2.30
N LEU A 93 9.48 -17.72 -2.17
CA LEU A 93 8.38 -17.36 -3.07
C LEU A 93 8.96 -16.77 -4.35
N LYS A 94 8.83 -17.52 -5.43
CA LYS A 94 9.32 -17.11 -6.76
C LYS A 94 8.19 -16.50 -7.57
N GLY A 95 7.93 -15.22 -7.36
CA GLY A 95 6.99 -14.48 -8.19
C GLY A 95 5.80 -13.89 -7.44
N ALA A 96 5.03 -13.08 -8.16
CA ALA A 96 3.82 -12.44 -7.67
C ALA A 96 2.61 -13.39 -7.65
N PRO A 97 1.63 -13.18 -6.72
CA PRO A 97 1.71 -12.17 -5.68
C PRO A 97 2.57 -12.64 -4.51
N CYS A 98 3.30 -11.74 -3.92
CA CYS A 98 3.94 -11.93 -2.62
C CYS A 98 3.96 -10.59 -1.88
N CYS A 99 4.12 -10.63 -0.56
CA CYS A 99 4.19 -9.41 0.23
C CYS A 99 5.24 -9.50 1.33
N MET A 100 5.57 -8.34 1.88
CA MET A 100 6.38 -8.17 3.07
C MET A 100 5.63 -7.29 4.06
N ILE A 101 5.63 -7.69 5.32
CA ILE A 101 5.01 -6.92 6.40
C ILE A 101 6.12 -6.15 7.12
N ASP A 102 5.98 -4.81 7.20
CA ASP A 102 6.92 -3.89 7.87
C ASP A 102 8.39 -4.08 7.47
N ARG A 103 8.66 -4.56 6.26
CA ARG A 103 10.01 -4.87 5.76
C ARG A 103 10.82 -5.76 6.71
N ASN A 104 10.16 -6.73 7.34
CA ASN A 104 10.79 -7.64 8.30
C ASN A 104 11.76 -8.65 7.66
N GLY A 105 11.90 -8.64 6.33
CA GLY A 105 12.77 -9.54 5.56
C GLY A 105 12.11 -10.87 5.19
N GLU A 106 10.88 -11.13 5.63
CA GLU A 106 10.12 -12.33 5.27
C GLU A 106 9.17 -12.05 4.10
N ILE A 107 9.34 -12.78 3.01
CA ILE A 107 8.45 -12.73 1.85
C ILE A 107 7.40 -13.83 2.00
N ILE A 108 6.13 -13.44 2.07
CA ILE A 108 4.99 -14.34 2.28
C ILE A 108 3.92 -14.15 1.20
N ASP A 109 2.97 -15.07 1.13
CA ASP A 109 1.81 -14.92 0.26
C ASP A 109 0.81 -13.93 0.88
N PRO A 110 0.31 -12.94 0.13
CA PRO A 110 -0.58 -11.90 0.67
C PRO A 110 -2.00 -12.41 1.01
N PHE A 111 -2.30 -13.68 0.78
CA PHE A 111 -3.55 -14.31 1.17
C PHE A 111 -3.34 -15.50 2.11
N TYR A 112 -2.38 -16.37 1.76
CA TYR A 112 -2.10 -17.58 2.54
C TYR A 112 -1.15 -17.33 3.72
N GLY A 113 -0.46 -16.19 3.76
CA GLY A 113 0.48 -15.86 4.82
C GLY A 113 1.68 -16.81 4.90
N SER A 114 2.39 -16.76 6.02
CA SER A 114 3.56 -17.60 6.28
C SER A 114 3.19 -19.07 6.56
N ALA A 115 2.01 -19.33 7.11
CA ALA A 115 1.54 -20.68 7.47
C ALA A 115 0.88 -21.43 6.31
N GLY A 116 0.53 -20.75 5.23
CA GLY A 116 0.00 -21.35 4.01
C GLY A 116 -1.49 -21.71 4.04
N GLY A 117 -2.22 -21.37 5.10
CA GLY A 117 -3.67 -21.53 5.18
C GLY A 117 -4.42 -20.36 4.55
N MET A 118 -5.67 -20.61 4.11
CA MET A 118 -6.50 -19.53 3.58
C MET A 118 -6.63 -18.40 4.61
N ARG A 119 -6.41 -17.15 4.16
CA ARG A 119 -6.48 -15.93 4.99
C ARG A 119 -5.46 -15.84 6.12
N ASP A 120 -4.45 -16.72 6.16
CA ASP A 120 -3.48 -16.74 7.26
C ASP A 120 -2.57 -15.50 7.30
N VAL A 121 -2.50 -14.71 6.23
CA VAL A 121 -1.84 -13.39 6.26
C VAL A 121 -2.40 -12.47 7.35
N ALA A 122 -3.66 -12.64 7.75
CA ALA A 122 -4.25 -11.90 8.88
C ALA A 122 -3.54 -12.21 10.20
N LYS A 123 -3.11 -13.45 10.42
CA LYS A 123 -2.35 -13.85 11.62
C LYS A 123 -0.95 -13.24 11.61
N ASP A 124 -0.32 -13.16 10.44
CA ASP A 124 0.99 -12.50 10.31
C ASP A 124 0.87 -11.01 10.59
N PHE A 125 -0.18 -10.38 10.09
CA PHE A 125 -0.50 -8.97 10.35
C PHE A 125 -0.78 -8.71 11.84
N GLU A 126 -1.59 -9.57 12.49
CA GLU A 126 -1.87 -9.48 13.94
C GLU A 126 -0.59 -9.55 14.77
N ARG A 127 0.33 -10.45 14.39
CA ARG A 127 1.63 -10.58 15.04
C ARG A 127 2.47 -9.31 14.92
N ALA A 128 2.46 -8.66 13.75
CA ALA A 128 3.13 -7.37 13.56
C ALA A 128 2.47 -6.23 14.36
N MET A 129 1.15 -6.30 14.59
CA MET A 129 0.44 -5.32 15.42
C MET A 129 0.76 -5.43 16.92
N GLU A 130 1.29 -6.56 17.40
CA GLU A 130 1.71 -6.73 18.78
C GLU A 130 3.01 -6.00 19.12
N GLU A 131 3.80 -5.64 18.09
CA GLU A 131 5.03 -4.90 18.28
C GLU A 131 4.78 -3.48 18.79
N LYS A 132 5.71 -2.98 19.61
CA LYS A 132 5.61 -1.64 20.18
C LYS A 132 5.89 -0.56 19.14
N ALA A 133 4.99 0.40 19.01
CA ALA A 133 5.23 1.61 18.24
C ALA A 133 5.93 2.67 19.13
N VAL A 134 7.21 2.92 18.86
CA VAL A 134 8.05 3.86 19.61
C VAL A 134 8.04 5.27 19.02
N LEU A 135 7.51 5.43 17.80
CA LEU A 135 7.35 6.70 17.11
C LEU A 135 5.87 6.98 16.83
N GLY A 136 5.46 8.20 17.10
CA GLY A 136 4.24 8.80 16.59
C GLY A 136 4.57 9.66 15.38
N VAL A 137 3.83 9.49 14.29
CA VAL A 137 4.05 10.23 13.05
C VAL A 137 2.75 10.88 12.61
N THR A 138 2.79 12.20 12.39
CA THR A 138 1.71 12.93 11.75
C THR A 138 2.17 13.41 10.39
N VAL A 139 1.42 13.10 9.35
CA VAL A 139 1.77 13.45 7.97
C VAL A 139 0.72 14.38 7.39
N SER A 140 1.18 15.42 6.71
CA SER A 140 0.35 16.30 5.88
C SER A 140 0.96 16.48 4.50
N GLY A 141 0.13 16.81 3.51
CA GLY A 141 0.59 17.04 2.15
C GLY A 141 -0.22 18.11 1.44
N GLU A 142 0.44 18.86 0.56
CA GLU A 142 -0.18 19.88 -0.27
C GLU A 142 0.24 19.68 -1.74
N TRP A 143 -0.73 19.64 -2.65
CA TRP A 143 -0.47 19.60 -4.06
C TRP A 143 -0.11 20.98 -4.61
N ASN A 144 0.80 21.04 -5.57
CA ASN A 144 0.99 22.25 -6.37
C ASN A 144 -0.25 22.50 -7.27
N ALA A 145 -0.32 23.70 -7.87
CA ALA A 145 -1.52 24.18 -8.58
C ALA A 145 -1.91 23.31 -9.81
N ASP A 146 -0.98 22.60 -10.38
CA ASP A 146 -1.19 21.72 -11.56
C ASP A 146 -1.22 20.23 -11.21
N TYR A 147 -1.19 19.88 -9.93
CA TYR A 147 -1.24 18.49 -9.41
C TYR A 147 -0.11 17.59 -9.91
N THR A 148 1.03 18.15 -10.26
CA THR A 148 2.21 17.41 -10.74
C THR A 148 3.22 17.10 -9.64
N ALA A 149 3.11 17.76 -8.47
CA ALA A 149 3.97 17.55 -7.32
C ALA A 149 3.20 17.71 -6.00
N VAL A 150 3.59 16.94 -5.03
CA VAL A 150 3.08 17.05 -3.65
C VAL A 150 4.23 17.42 -2.72
N GLN A 151 4.01 18.43 -1.88
CA GLN A 151 4.89 18.75 -0.76
C GLN A 151 4.35 18.04 0.47
N THR A 152 5.17 17.18 1.09
CA THR A 152 4.80 16.44 2.28
C THR A 152 5.58 16.93 3.49
N THR A 153 4.92 16.95 4.64
CA THR A 153 5.52 17.28 5.93
C THR A 153 5.18 16.18 6.92
N ALA A 154 6.17 15.69 7.65
CA ALA A 154 5.95 14.78 8.76
C ALA A 154 6.44 15.41 10.07
N GLN A 155 5.60 15.30 11.11
CA GLN A 155 5.98 15.56 12.49
C GLN A 155 6.17 14.21 13.18
N VAL A 156 7.31 14.04 13.85
CA VAL A 156 7.67 12.79 14.49
C VAL A 156 7.92 13.02 15.97
N GLU A 157 7.26 12.23 16.80
CA GLU A 157 7.47 12.19 18.24
C GLU A 157 7.98 10.80 18.62
N GLY A 158 8.95 10.72 19.52
CA GLY A 158 9.53 9.45 19.94
C GLY A 158 9.37 9.18 21.43
N THR A 159 9.20 7.93 21.83
CA THR A 159 9.28 7.48 23.24
C THR A 159 10.64 6.88 23.57
N GLU A 160 11.47 6.63 22.56
CA GLU A 160 12.80 6.04 22.70
C GLU A 160 13.81 6.81 21.82
N ALA A 161 14.98 7.06 22.37
CA ALA A 161 16.08 7.63 21.61
C ALA A 161 16.63 6.60 20.62
N GLY A 162 16.91 7.03 19.38
CA GLY A 162 17.41 6.14 18.35
C GLY A 162 17.76 6.89 17.08
N ARG A 163 18.37 6.17 16.14
CA ARG A 163 18.53 6.64 14.76
C ARG A 163 17.42 6.05 13.93
N TYR A 164 16.65 6.91 13.29
CA TYR A 164 15.53 6.53 12.46
C TYR A 164 15.74 7.07 11.04
N GLU A 165 15.25 6.34 10.07
CA GLU A 165 15.19 6.77 8.68
C GLU A 165 13.74 6.98 8.29
N MET A 166 13.47 8.02 7.49
CA MET A 166 12.11 8.35 7.03
C MET A 166 12.04 8.23 5.52
N VAL A 167 11.00 7.54 5.06
CA VAL A 167 10.66 7.42 3.65
C VAL A 167 9.23 7.86 3.45
N PHE A 168 8.98 8.69 2.46
CA PHE A 168 7.63 9.02 2.01
C PHE A 168 7.27 8.12 0.84
N VAL A 169 6.12 7.48 0.92
CA VAL A 169 5.53 6.67 -0.13
C VAL A 169 4.19 7.27 -0.51
N LEU A 170 4.01 7.54 -1.80
CA LEU A 170 2.74 8.04 -2.34
C LEU A 170 1.99 6.88 -2.97
N VAL A 171 0.79 6.64 -2.49
CA VAL A 171 -0.14 5.65 -3.04
C VAL A 171 -1.39 6.31 -3.58
N ALA A 172 -2.05 5.67 -4.53
CA ALA A 172 -3.31 6.11 -5.10
C ALA A 172 -4.35 5.01 -5.01
N ASP A 173 -5.57 5.40 -4.64
CA ASP A 173 -6.74 4.54 -4.64
C ASP A 173 -7.62 4.79 -5.85
N SER A 174 -8.51 3.82 -6.12
CA SER A 174 -9.49 3.87 -7.22
C SER A 174 -8.85 4.05 -8.60
N VAL A 175 -7.68 3.45 -8.80
CA VAL A 175 -6.93 3.52 -10.06
C VAL A 175 -7.51 2.52 -11.06
N ALA A 176 -7.88 3.01 -12.24
CA ALA A 176 -8.40 2.20 -13.34
C ALA A 176 -8.09 2.81 -14.69
N GLY A 177 -8.19 2.00 -15.75
CA GLY A 177 -8.03 2.47 -17.12
C GLY A 177 -8.87 1.70 -18.13
N ASN A 178 -8.95 2.22 -19.35
CA ASN A 178 -9.90 1.74 -20.37
C ASN A 178 -9.29 0.75 -21.36
N THR A 179 -7.95 0.60 -21.41
CA THR A 179 -7.31 -0.32 -22.33
C THR A 179 -7.13 -1.70 -21.72
N GLN A 180 -6.84 -2.71 -22.54
CA GLN A 180 -6.62 -4.08 -22.07
C GLN A 180 -5.46 -4.18 -21.07
N ARG A 181 -4.44 -3.35 -21.16
CA ARG A 181 -3.29 -3.35 -20.24
C ARG A 181 -3.66 -3.01 -18.79
N TRP A 182 -4.80 -2.32 -18.60
CA TRP A 182 -5.35 -2.00 -17.28
C TRP A 182 -6.24 -3.10 -16.71
N ARG A 183 -6.44 -4.19 -17.44
CA ARG A 183 -7.26 -5.30 -16.96
C ARG A 183 -6.40 -6.27 -16.19
N GLN A 184 -6.93 -6.74 -15.07
CA GLN A 184 -6.29 -7.77 -14.28
C GLN A 184 -6.41 -9.12 -14.99
N LEU A 185 -5.30 -9.78 -15.28
CA LEU A 185 -5.27 -11.18 -15.69
C LEU A 185 -5.77 -12.05 -14.55
N ASN A 186 -6.69 -12.95 -14.83
CA ASN A 186 -7.40 -13.76 -13.84
C ASN A 186 -7.35 -15.26 -14.19
N ASN A 187 -6.39 -15.98 -13.64
CA ASN A 187 -6.32 -17.42 -13.80
C ASN A 187 -7.41 -18.17 -13.01
N TYR A 188 -8.08 -17.52 -12.08
CA TYR A 188 -9.15 -18.11 -11.27
C TYR A 188 -10.45 -18.31 -12.05
N CYS A 189 -10.66 -17.64 -13.18
CA CYS A 189 -11.88 -17.73 -13.97
C CYS A 189 -12.18 -19.13 -14.49
N GLY A 190 -11.18 -20.03 -14.56
CA GLY A 190 -11.31 -21.43 -14.92
C GLY A 190 -11.67 -22.38 -13.77
N TYR A 191 -11.71 -21.87 -12.52
CA TYR A 191 -11.95 -22.68 -11.33
C TYR A 191 -13.31 -22.41 -10.73
N THR A 192 -13.88 -23.44 -10.09
CA THR A 192 -15.16 -23.36 -9.36
C THR A 192 -14.94 -23.19 -7.86
N ARG A 193 -16.02 -22.99 -7.13
CA ARG A 193 -16.01 -22.95 -5.64
C ARG A 193 -15.46 -24.24 -5.02
N ASP A 194 -15.62 -25.39 -5.68
CA ASP A 194 -15.08 -26.66 -5.18
C ASP A 194 -13.55 -26.68 -5.13
N SER A 195 -12.91 -25.85 -5.97
CA SER A 195 -11.44 -25.71 -6.00
C SER A 195 -10.91 -24.68 -5.00
N PHE A 196 -11.69 -23.62 -4.75
CA PHE A 196 -11.35 -22.52 -3.86
C PHE A 196 -12.60 -22.10 -3.07
N ASP A 197 -12.87 -22.80 -1.97
CA ASP A 197 -14.03 -22.50 -1.10
C ASP A 197 -13.76 -21.31 -0.19
N ASP A 198 -13.67 -20.12 -0.82
CA ASP A 198 -13.46 -18.85 -0.12
C ASP A 198 -14.32 -17.74 -0.74
N ASP A 199 -15.07 -17.02 0.11
CA ASP A 199 -15.98 -15.97 -0.32
C ASP A 199 -15.27 -14.75 -0.91
N LEU A 200 -14.04 -14.47 -0.47
CA LEU A 200 -13.26 -13.34 -0.98
C LEU A 200 -12.73 -13.62 -2.40
N LEU A 201 -12.38 -14.88 -2.69
CA LEU A 201 -11.96 -15.30 -4.03
C LEU A 201 -13.13 -15.56 -4.97
N ALA A 202 -14.34 -15.81 -4.44
CA ALA A 202 -15.53 -16.14 -5.22
C ALA A 202 -15.81 -15.18 -6.40
N PRO A 203 -15.63 -13.86 -6.29
CA PRO A 203 -15.83 -12.96 -7.42
C PRO A 203 -14.92 -13.25 -8.62
N PHE A 204 -13.74 -13.83 -8.42
CA PHE A 204 -12.78 -14.15 -9.47
C PHE A 204 -12.97 -15.55 -10.08
N LEU A 205 -13.70 -16.42 -9.39
CA LEU A 205 -13.97 -17.78 -9.86
C LEU A 205 -15.00 -17.80 -10.99
N GLN A 206 -15.16 -18.95 -11.64
CA GLN A 206 -16.15 -19.18 -12.69
C GLN A 206 -17.55 -18.77 -12.22
N GLY A 207 -18.21 -17.91 -13.01
CA GLY A 207 -19.53 -17.37 -12.67
C GLY A 207 -19.55 -16.18 -11.70
N GLY A 208 -18.44 -15.86 -11.05
CA GLY A 208 -18.30 -14.65 -10.23
C GLY A 208 -18.22 -13.37 -11.07
N SER A 209 -18.39 -12.21 -10.43
CA SER A 209 -18.48 -10.90 -11.11
C SER A 209 -17.25 -10.56 -11.97
N TYR A 210 -16.09 -11.01 -11.57
CA TYR A 210 -14.85 -10.88 -12.35
C TYR A 210 -14.61 -12.12 -13.22
N GLY A 211 -14.87 -13.33 -12.70
CA GLY A 211 -14.65 -14.58 -13.42
C GLY A 211 -15.47 -14.71 -14.71
N GLN A 212 -16.71 -14.22 -14.73
CA GLN A 212 -17.54 -14.19 -15.93
C GLN A 212 -17.02 -13.28 -17.06
N GLN A 213 -16.04 -12.39 -16.77
CA GLN A 213 -15.37 -11.57 -17.77
C GLN A 213 -14.26 -12.34 -18.52
N GLY A 214 -13.96 -13.58 -18.13
CA GLY A 214 -12.89 -14.41 -18.68
C GLY A 214 -11.52 -14.09 -18.11
N ASP A 215 -10.48 -14.36 -18.90
CA ASP A 215 -9.08 -14.26 -18.48
C ASP A 215 -8.65 -12.84 -18.09
N TYR A 216 -9.34 -11.82 -18.55
CA TYR A 216 -9.02 -10.42 -18.27
C TYR A 216 -10.24 -9.68 -17.73
N CYS A 217 -10.22 -9.33 -16.46
CA CYS A 217 -11.31 -8.61 -15.83
C CYS A 217 -10.99 -7.12 -15.60
N LYS A 218 -12.03 -6.28 -15.68
CA LYS A 218 -11.94 -4.89 -15.25
C LYS A 218 -11.87 -4.87 -13.73
N TYR A 219 -10.85 -4.21 -13.21
CA TYR A 219 -10.63 -4.06 -11.77
C TYR A 219 -10.31 -2.59 -11.44
N ILE A 220 -10.68 -2.18 -10.23
CA ILE A 220 -10.32 -0.89 -9.65
C ILE A 220 -9.26 -1.18 -8.60
N PHE A 221 -8.04 -0.68 -8.84
CA PHE A 221 -6.89 -0.95 -7.99
C PHE A 221 -6.82 0.05 -6.85
N GLU A 222 -6.46 -0.43 -5.69
CA GLU A 222 -6.27 0.34 -4.47
C GLU A 222 -4.82 0.24 -4.01
N ASP A 223 -4.37 1.17 -3.14
CA ASP A 223 -3.02 1.23 -2.59
C ASP A 223 -1.89 1.29 -3.66
N VAL A 224 -2.20 1.72 -4.87
CA VAL A 224 -1.24 1.69 -5.99
C VAL A 224 -0.07 2.61 -5.70
N LEU A 225 1.13 2.06 -5.68
CA LEU A 225 2.36 2.84 -5.57
C LEU A 225 2.49 3.80 -6.75
N VAL A 226 2.53 5.09 -6.48
CA VAL A 226 2.74 6.15 -7.47
C VAL A 226 4.18 6.64 -7.48
N GLY A 227 4.78 6.76 -6.31
CA GLY A 227 6.16 7.21 -6.17
C GLY A 227 6.66 7.13 -4.73
N SER A 228 7.96 7.29 -4.55
CA SER A 228 8.61 7.25 -3.25
C SER A 228 9.76 8.23 -3.18
N SER A 229 10.01 8.75 -1.98
CA SER A 229 11.27 9.47 -1.70
C SER A 229 12.46 8.52 -1.61
N TYR A 230 12.23 7.23 -1.53
CA TYR A 230 13.25 6.20 -1.56
C TYR A 230 13.83 6.05 -2.97
N LYS A 231 15.14 6.22 -3.10
CA LYS A 231 15.85 6.05 -4.38
C LYS A 231 16.81 4.89 -4.28
N TYR A 232 16.65 3.94 -5.17
CA TYR A 232 17.50 2.75 -5.28
C TYR A 232 18.98 3.10 -5.45
N LYS A 233 19.85 2.35 -4.74
CA LYS A 233 21.32 2.35 -4.84
C LYS A 233 22.01 3.71 -4.81
N GLY A 234 22.27 4.19 -3.60
CA GLY A 234 23.31 5.20 -3.36
C GLY A 234 22.91 6.64 -3.61
N THR A 235 21.65 6.92 -3.88
CA THR A 235 21.17 8.29 -3.88
C THR A 235 20.86 8.67 -2.43
N GLN A 236 21.68 9.51 -1.84
CA GLN A 236 21.39 10.11 -0.53
C GLN A 236 20.12 10.92 -0.64
N TYR A 237 19.24 10.79 0.36
CA TYR A 237 18.08 11.67 0.53
C TYR A 237 18.58 13.09 0.66
N SER A 238 18.39 13.89 -0.36
CA SER A 238 18.95 15.23 -0.39
C SER A 238 18.20 16.24 0.46
N ASN A 239 17.09 15.89 1.15
CA ASN A 239 16.30 16.86 1.90
C ASN A 239 15.48 16.28 3.06
N CYS A 240 15.89 15.23 3.72
CA CYS A 240 15.30 14.89 5.01
C CYS A 240 16.04 15.63 6.12
N LEU A 241 15.66 16.88 6.36
CA LEU A 241 16.10 17.63 7.55
C LEU A 241 15.22 17.16 8.71
N LEU A 242 15.71 16.21 9.48
CA LEU A 242 15.20 15.95 10.83
C LEU A 242 15.70 17.08 11.72
N TYR A 243 14.82 18.05 12.00
CA TYR A 243 15.05 18.96 13.11
C TYR A 243 14.66 18.23 14.40
N THR A 244 15.64 17.73 15.12
CA THR A 244 15.46 17.47 16.54
C THR A 244 15.46 18.83 17.22
N SER A 245 14.32 19.34 17.64
CA SER A 245 14.31 20.40 18.63
C SER A 245 14.76 19.76 19.93
N ASP A 246 15.97 20.04 20.36
CA ASP A 246 16.38 19.87 21.75
C ASP A 246 15.56 20.88 22.59
N ALA A 247 14.35 20.47 22.96
CA ALA A 247 13.58 21.11 23.99
C ALA A 247 13.94 20.44 25.31
N ALA A 248 15.13 20.71 25.79
CA ALA A 248 15.47 20.44 27.18
C ALA A 248 16.57 21.45 27.57
N ASP A 249 16.14 22.66 27.89
CA ASP A 249 16.80 23.52 28.84
C ASP A 249 15.83 24.66 29.15
N ASP A 250 15.03 24.43 30.21
CA ASP A 250 14.71 25.43 31.26
C ASP A 250 14.01 24.73 32.44
#